data_5b1851e0c5148e19edda5fa6688acf81
#
_entry.id   5b1851e0c5148e19edda5fa6688acf81
#
_cell.length_a   1.000
_cell.length_b   1.000
_cell.length_c   1.000
_cell.angle_alpha   90.00
_cell.angle_beta   90.00
_cell.angle_gamma   90.00
#
_symmetry.space_group_name_H-M   'P 1'
#
loop_
_entity.id
_entity.type
_entity.pdbx_description
1 polymer ?
#
loop_
_entity_poly.entity_id
_entity_poly.type
_entity_poly.pdbx_seq_one_letter_code
_entity_poly.pdbx_strand_id
1 'polypeptide(L)'
;LGARFPDRLNGVDKKTPHKAASLAGHAPHTTAPELLTGLKKRTKKNALPFSIHVAESEAENRFIATGKGAWANFLTDLQFDFKEWPLRAYSPVAYLDSLGLLDKDTLAVHVLAADKKDFRRLAEKRVKVCVCPRSNRFIHDRLPAIDTLLRMGIKPCLGTDSLASNDSLNMFDEMEFVARHYQGTPPGEILAMATINGARALGMEEHSGALYPGRLAHWVYAPVSAGNTEELLGRIVHGDFNEIKSCRKNVPNHIAS
;
A
#
# COMPACT_ATOMS: atom_id res chain seq x y z
N LEU A 1 -5.91 26.76 13.48
CA LEU A 1 -4.51 26.84 13.02
C LEU A 1 -4.42 26.23 11.63
N GLY A 2 -4.52 27.09 10.57
CA GLY A 2 -4.36 26.67 9.20
C GLY A 2 -2.92 26.22 8.95
N ALA A 3 -2.69 24.93 8.90
CA ALA A 3 -1.42 24.37 8.46
C ALA A 3 -1.19 24.79 7.00
N ARG A 4 -0.33 25.77 6.76
CA ARG A 4 0.19 26.06 5.43
C ARG A 4 1.02 24.85 5.01
N PHE A 5 0.52 24.09 4.06
CA PHE A 5 1.33 23.06 3.40
C PHE A 5 2.58 23.75 2.81
N PRO A 6 3.78 23.26 3.11
CA PRO A 6 4.97 23.81 2.48
C PRO A 6 4.86 23.59 0.97
N ASP A 7 5.06 24.68 0.21
CA ASP A 7 5.09 24.71 -1.26
C ASP A 7 6.23 23.87 -1.88
N ARG A 8 6.94 23.09 -1.08
CA ARG A 8 8.09 22.26 -1.48
C ARG A 8 7.79 21.17 -2.51
N LEU A 9 6.51 20.88 -2.79
CA LEU A 9 6.15 20.01 -3.92
C LEU A 9 6.21 20.73 -5.29
N ASN A 10 6.40 22.05 -5.32
CA ASN A 10 6.59 22.79 -6.56
C ASN A 10 8.01 22.62 -7.16
N GLY A 11 8.94 22.00 -6.42
CA GLY A 11 10.32 21.75 -6.85
C GLY A 11 10.60 20.32 -7.30
N VAL A 12 9.59 19.46 -7.42
CA VAL A 12 9.77 18.16 -8.07
C VAL A 12 9.94 18.43 -9.56
N ASP A 13 11.17 18.23 -10.03
CA ASP A 13 11.58 18.52 -11.40
C ASP A 13 10.61 17.85 -12.40
N LYS A 14 9.93 18.67 -13.21
CA LYS A 14 9.02 18.21 -14.28
C LYS A 14 9.71 17.36 -15.34
N LYS A 15 11.04 17.26 -15.27
CA LYS A 15 11.89 16.45 -16.16
C LYS A 15 12.10 15.01 -15.69
N THR A 16 11.70 14.67 -14.45
CA THR A 16 11.75 13.28 -14.00
C THR A 16 10.51 12.55 -14.53
N PRO A 17 10.65 11.54 -15.39
CA PRO A 17 9.49 10.85 -16.00
C PRO A 17 8.67 10.05 -15.00
N HIS A 18 9.03 10.08 -13.72
CA HIS A 18 8.39 9.32 -12.65
C HIS A 18 7.92 10.28 -11.55
N LYS A 19 6.71 10.03 -11.06
CA LYS A 19 6.11 10.72 -9.91
C LYS A 19 6.98 10.48 -8.68
N ALA A 20 7.94 11.37 -8.44
CA ALA A 20 8.96 11.20 -7.40
C ALA A 20 8.38 11.29 -5.97
N ALA A 21 7.15 11.78 -5.80
CA ALA A 21 6.50 11.92 -4.50
C ALA A 21 4.98 11.89 -4.63
N SER A 22 4.29 11.43 -3.59
CA SER A 22 2.85 11.51 -3.43
C SER A 22 2.50 12.01 -2.02
N LEU A 23 1.21 12.20 -1.75
CA LEU A 23 0.72 12.61 -0.44
C LEU A 23 0.00 11.42 0.20
N ALA A 24 0.27 11.23 1.50
CA ALA A 24 -0.37 10.22 2.32
C ALA A 24 -1.28 10.88 3.35
N GLY A 25 -2.44 10.28 3.58
CA GLY A 25 -3.42 10.73 4.57
C GLY A 25 -3.18 10.21 5.98
N HIS A 26 -2.01 9.58 6.25
CA HIS A 26 -1.73 8.82 7.45
C HIS A 26 -2.84 7.80 7.73
N ALA A 27 -3.82 8.11 8.61
CA ALA A 27 -4.92 7.21 8.95
C ALA A 27 -6.20 8.00 9.28
N PRO A 28 -7.41 7.41 9.11
CA PRO A 28 -8.68 8.10 9.34
C PRO A 28 -8.93 8.46 10.81
N HIS A 29 -8.28 7.79 11.74
CA HIS A 29 -8.41 8.03 13.17
C HIS A 29 -7.38 9.03 13.74
N THR A 30 -6.46 9.53 12.90
CA THR A 30 -5.40 10.48 13.32
C THR A 30 -5.35 11.72 12.46
N THR A 31 -6.17 11.82 11.43
CA THR A 31 -6.15 12.93 10.47
C THR A 31 -7.56 13.48 10.28
N ALA A 32 -7.71 14.79 10.46
CA ALA A 32 -8.99 15.48 10.29
C ALA A 32 -9.58 15.26 8.89
N PRO A 33 -10.90 15.06 8.76
CA PRO A 33 -11.57 14.76 7.50
C PRO A 33 -11.36 15.84 6.43
N GLU A 34 -11.27 17.11 6.82
CA GLU A 34 -11.00 18.23 5.92
C GLU A 34 -9.60 18.12 5.32
N LEU A 35 -8.62 17.72 6.13
CA LEU A 35 -7.25 17.50 5.69
C LEU A 35 -7.17 16.30 4.73
N LEU A 36 -7.82 15.18 5.06
CA LEU A 36 -7.90 14.00 4.20
C LEU A 36 -8.49 14.34 2.83
N THR A 37 -9.62 15.05 2.81
CA THR A 37 -10.28 15.45 1.56
C THR A 37 -9.44 16.47 0.77
N GLY A 38 -8.75 17.38 1.45
CA GLY A 38 -7.81 18.31 0.84
C GLY A 38 -6.62 17.62 0.18
N LEU A 39 -6.01 16.66 0.88
CA LEU A 39 -4.92 15.82 0.35
C LEU A 39 -5.37 15.01 -0.86
N LYS A 40 -6.53 14.36 -0.79
CA LYS A 40 -7.10 13.60 -1.91
C LYS A 40 -7.35 14.47 -3.14
N LYS A 41 -7.92 15.66 -2.96
CA LYS A 41 -8.11 16.63 -4.06
C LYS A 41 -6.79 17.03 -4.70
N ARG A 42 -5.75 17.24 -3.89
CA ARG A 42 -4.41 17.62 -4.38
C ARG A 42 -3.74 16.48 -5.14
N THR A 43 -3.79 15.24 -4.63
CA THR A 43 -3.24 14.07 -5.36
C THR A 43 -3.96 13.87 -6.68
N LYS A 44 -5.29 13.94 -6.70
CA LYS A 44 -6.09 13.81 -7.91
C LYS A 44 -5.75 14.87 -8.97
N LYS A 45 -5.60 16.14 -8.56
CA LYS A 45 -5.22 17.24 -9.46
C LYS A 45 -3.86 16.98 -10.13
N ASN A 46 -2.94 16.32 -9.44
CA ASN A 46 -1.60 16.01 -9.92
C ASN A 46 -1.46 14.59 -10.51
N ALA A 47 -2.57 13.88 -10.68
CA ALA A 47 -2.61 12.48 -11.12
C ALA A 47 -1.66 11.57 -10.32
N LEU A 48 -1.61 11.77 -8.98
CA LEU A 48 -0.81 11.00 -8.04
C LEU A 48 -1.68 10.03 -7.26
N PRO A 49 -1.17 8.87 -6.82
CA PRO A 49 -1.88 8.01 -5.88
C PRO A 49 -2.07 8.71 -4.53
N PHE A 50 -3.15 8.39 -3.85
CA PHE A 50 -3.41 8.80 -2.46
C PHE A 50 -3.32 7.57 -1.57
N SER A 51 -2.32 7.49 -0.70
CA SER A 51 -2.17 6.37 0.23
C SER A 51 -2.68 6.73 1.63
N ILE A 52 -3.25 5.72 2.31
CA ILE A 52 -3.79 5.86 3.65
C ILE A 52 -3.79 4.51 4.38
N HIS A 53 -3.30 4.46 5.62
CA HIS A 53 -3.51 3.32 6.50
C HIS A 53 -4.99 3.26 6.88
N VAL A 54 -5.60 2.10 6.78
CA VAL A 54 -7.04 1.96 7.03
C VAL A 54 -7.40 0.56 7.52
N ALA A 55 -8.28 0.51 8.51
CA ALA A 55 -8.75 -0.72 9.13
C ALA A 55 -7.57 -1.61 9.58
N GLU A 56 -6.59 -1.00 10.22
CA GLU A 56 -5.41 -1.70 10.70
C GLU A 56 -5.68 -2.40 12.04
N SER A 57 -6.53 -1.82 12.89
CA SER A 57 -6.80 -2.35 14.22
C SER A 57 -8.27 -2.27 14.63
N GLU A 58 -8.67 -3.11 15.57
CA GLU A 58 -10.00 -3.04 16.18
C GLU A 58 -10.20 -1.74 17.00
N ALA A 59 -9.12 -1.15 17.50
CA ALA A 59 -9.18 0.15 18.19
C ALA A 59 -9.59 1.26 17.20
N GLU A 60 -9.09 1.23 15.98
CA GLU A 60 -9.50 2.12 14.90
C GLU A 60 -10.96 1.91 14.54
N ASN A 61 -11.38 0.64 14.32
CA ASN A 61 -12.78 0.30 14.04
C ASN A 61 -13.71 0.87 15.12
N ARG A 62 -13.37 0.67 16.38
CA ARG A 62 -14.15 1.17 17.52
C ARG A 62 -14.22 2.70 17.55
N PHE A 63 -13.10 3.38 17.32
CA PHE A 63 -13.07 4.85 17.29
C PHE A 63 -13.97 5.40 16.18
N ILE A 64 -13.81 4.90 14.97
CA ILE A 64 -14.61 5.35 13.82
C ILE A 64 -16.10 5.06 14.02
N ALA A 65 -16.45 3.89 14.56
CA ALA A 65 -17.84 3.51 14.77
C ALA A 65 -18.52 4.26 15.91
N THR A 66 -17.79 4.67 16.95
CA THR A 66 -18.40 5.13 18.20
C THR A 66 -17.89 6.49 18.69
N GLY A 67 -16.78 6.99 18.17
CA GLY A 67 -16.06 8.14 18.74
C GLY A 67 -15.46 7.88 20.12
N LYS A 68 -15.26 6.60 20.51
CA LYS A 68 -14.79 6.19 21.84
C LYS A 68 -13.64 5.20 21.74
N GLY A 69 -12.97 4.95 22.88
CA GLY A 69 -11.90 3.98 22.99
C GLY A 69 -10.53 4.60 23.07
N ALA A 70 -9.49 3.78 22.90
CA ALA A 70 -8.10 4.18 23.10
C ALA A 70 -7.71 5.39 22.23
N TRP A 71 -8.12 5.43 20.96
CA TRP A 71 -7.85 6.55 20.06
C TRP A 71 -8.56 7.84 20.49
N ALA A 72 -9.80 7.76 20.98
CA ALA A 72 -10.50 8.94 21.50
C ALA A 72 -9.77 9.52 22.73
N ASN A 73 -9.34 8.66 23.65
CA ASN A 73 -8.58 9.09 24.83
C ASN A 73 -7.24 9.73 24.41
N PHE A 74 -6.49 9.07 23.53
CA PHE A 74 -5.21 9.56 23.03
C PHE A 74 -5.33 10.94 22.35
N LEU A 75 -6.34 11.14 21.49
CA LEU A 75 -6.57 12.42 20.86
C LEU A 75 -6.97 13.51 21.87
N THR A 76 -7.77 13.14 22.87
CA THR A 76 -8.16 14.05 23.97
C THR A 76 -6.96 14.46 24.80
N ASP A 77 -6.07 13.52 25.16
CA ASP A 77 -4.85 13.78 25.92
C ASP A 77 -3.90 14.71 25.15
N LEU A 78 -3.89 14.61 23.83
CA LEU A 78 -3.17 15.52 22.94
C LEU A 78 -3.91 16.83 22.66
N GLN A 79 -5.06 17.07 23.29
CA GLN A 79 -5.92 18.24 23.09
C GLN A 79 -6.41 18.43 21.64
N PHE A 80 -6.53 17.34 20.88
CA PHE A 80 -7.15 17.34 19.55
C PHE A 80 -8.67 17.32 19.68
N ASP A 81 -9.34 18.29 19.05
CA ASP A 81 -10.80 18.29 18.96
C ASP A 81 -11.26 17.49 17.72
N PHE A 82 -12.02 16.43 17.96
CA PHE A 82 -12.62 15.56 16.94
C PHE A 82 -14.15 15.51 17.04
N LYS A 83 -14.78 16.42 17.79
CA LYS A 83 -16.25 16.43 18.01
C LYS A 83 -17.03 16.58 16.73
N GLU A 84 -16.50 17.38 15.79
CA GLU A 84 -17.13 17.66 14.50
C GLU A 84 -16.78 16.61 13.43
N TRP A 85 -15.96 15.59 13.76
CA TRP A 85 -15.68 14.55 12.79
C TRP A 85 -16.94 13.71 12.54
N PRO A 86 -17.27 13.36 11.26
CA PRO A 86 -18.47 12.60 10.91
C PRO A 86 -18.29 11.10 11.22
N LEU A 87 -17.97 10.81 12.49
CA LEU A 87 -17.83 9.45 13.01
C LEU A 87 -19.17 8.72 13.01
N ARG A 88 -19.21 7.47 13.48
CA ARG A 88 -20.33 6.53 13.47
C ARG A 88 -20.55 5.82 12.13
N ALA A 89 -19.52 5.76 11.31
CA ALA A 89 -19.51 4.88 10.16
C ALA A 89 -19.35 3.41 10.62
N TYR A 90 -19.87 2.51 9.81
CA TYR A 90 -19.81 1.05 10.07
C TYR A 90 -18.36 0.55 10.25
N SER A 91 -17.42 1.10 9.49
CA SER A 91 -15.99 0.75 9.49
C SER A 91 -15.14 1.93 9.01
N PRO A 92 -13.82 1.89 9.22
CA PRO A 92 -12.90 2.87 8.63
C PRO A 92 -12.99 2.95 7.10
N VAL A 93 -13.17 1.83 6.42
CA VAL A 93 -13.36 1.79 4.96
C VAL A 93 -14.67 2.49 4.57
N ALA A 94 -15.78 2.22 5.28
CA ALA A 94 -17.05 2.90 5.05
C ALA A 94 -16.96 4.40 5.34
N TYR A 95 -16.18 4.79 6.35
CA TYR A 95 -15.91 6.20 6.66
C TYR A 95 -15.17 6.91 5.52
N LEU A 96 -14.09 6.31 5.00
CA LEU A 96 -13.38 6.88 3.86
C LEU A 96 -14.27 6.97 2.61
N ASP A 97 -15.16 6.00 2.40
CA ASP A 97 -16.12 6.04 1.29
C ASP A 97 -17.12 7.20 1.45
N SER A 98 -17.64 7.44 2.65
CA SER A 98 -18.55 8.56 2.93
C SER A 98 -17.90 9.93 2.72
N LEU A 99 -16.57 10.03 2.89
CA LEU A 99 -15.79 11.21 2.58
C LEU A 99 -15.39 11.34 1.10
N GLY A 100 -15.77 10.37 0.25
CA GLY A 100 -15.42 10.38 -1.18
C GLY A 100 -13.93 10.12 -1.45
N LEU A 101 -13.25 9.41 -0.56
CA LEU A 101 -11.81 9.17 -0.65
C LEU A 101 -11.44 7.87 -1.36
N LEU A 102 -12.42 6.99 -1.62
CA LEU A 102 -12.20 5.69 -2.25
C LEU A 102 -12.42 5.75 -3.76
N ASP A 103 -11.38 5.53 -4.52
CA ASP A 103 -11.40 5.34 -5.99
C ASP A 103 -10.17 4.55 -6.46
N LYS A 104 -10.04 4.37 -7.78
CA LYS A 104 -8.92 3.66 -8.41
C LYS A 104 -7.53 4.26 -8.13
N ASP A 105 -7.45 5.51 -7.68
CA ASP A 105 -6.21 6.23 -7.36
C ASP A 105 -5.96 6.29 -5.84
N THR A 106 -6.72 5.51 -5.05
CA THR A 106 -6.51 5.31 -3.61
C THR A 106 -5.76 4.01 -3.37
N LEU A 107 -4.76 4.06 -2.50
CA LEU A 107 -4.02 2.91 -1.97
C LEU A 107 -4.37 2.75 -0.49
N ALA A 108 -5.20 1.76 -0.19
CA ALA A 108 -5.54 1.36 1.16
C ALA A 108 -4.46 0.43 1.71
N VAL A 109 -3.82 0.82 2.81
CA VAL A 109 -2.74 0.05 3.43
C VAL A 109 -3.26 -0.70 4.65
N HIS A 110 -2.77 -1.90 4.88
CA HIS A 110 -3.12 -2.90 5.88
C HIS A 110 -4.44 -3.62 5.63
N VAL A 111 -5.57 -2.94 5.77
CA VAL A 111 -6.95 -3.52 5.72
C VAL A 111 -7.10 -4.79 6.56
N LEU A 112 -6.35 -4.87 7.67
CA LEU A 112 -6.20 -6.05 8.52
C LEU A 112 -7.49 -6.37 9.30
N ALA A 113 -8.15 -5.34 9.81
CA ALA A 113 -9.40 -5.42 10.57
C ALA A 113 -10.64 -5.15 9.71
N ALA A 114 -10.50 -5.16 8.38
CA ALA A 114 -11.58 -5.03 7.42
C ALA A 114 -12.39 -6.34 7.29
N ASP A 115 -13.68 -6.22 7.06
CA ASP A 115 -14.57 -7.37 6.85
C ASP A 115 -14.90 -7.58 5.36
N LYS A 116 -15.76 -8.59 5.08
CA LYS A 116 -16.19 -8.91 3.71
C LYS A 116 -16.96 -7.76 3.04
N LYS A 117 -17.68 -6.92 3.81
CA LYS A 117 -18.41 -5.77 3.25
C LYS A 117 -17.42 -4.68 2.83
N ASP A 118 -16.39 -4.49 3.63
CA ASP A 118 -15.30 -3.57 3.32
C ASP A 118 -14.53 -4.00 2.07
N PHE A 119 -14.15 -5.28 1.99
CA PHE A 119 -13.48 -5.80 0.79
C PHE A 119 -14.34 -5.67 -0.47
N ARG A 120 -15.67 -5.91 -0.38
CA ARG A 120 -16.58 -5.67 -1.50
C ARG A 120 -16.56 -4.21 -1.93
N ARG A 121 -16.63 -3.28 -0.99
CA ARG A 121 -16.56 -1.84 -1.25
C ARG A 121 -15.24 -1.43 -1.91
N LEU A 122 -14.12 -1.93 -1.41
CA LEU A 122 -12.80 -1.70 -2.01
C LEU A 122 -12.74 -2.22 -3.46
N ALA A 123 -13.29 -3.41 -3.72
CA ALA A 123 -13.34 -4.00 -5.07
C ALA A 123 -14.22 -3.17 -6.01
N GLU A 124 -15.45 -2.81 -5.61
CA GLU A 124 -16.39 -1.99 -6.39
C GLU A 124 -15.79 -0.62 -6.76
N LYS A 125 -15.08 0.01 -5.83
CA LYS A 125 -14.38 1.29 -6.03
C LYS A 125 -13.02 1.14 -6.73
N ARG A 126 -12.59 -0.09 -7.03
CA ARG A 126 -11.29 -0.41 -7.65
C ARG A 126 -10.11 0.15 -6.84
N VAL A 127 -10.26 0.24 -5.52
CA VAL A 127 -9.21 0.67 -4.61
C VAL A 127 -8.06 -0.32 -4.65
N LYS A 128 -6.84 0.18 -4.71
CA LYS A 128 -5.63 -0.64 -4.61
C LYS A 128 -5.35 -0.94 -3.15
N VAL A 129 -4.91 -2.15 -2.87
CA VAL A 129 -4.65 -2.61 -1.50
C VAL A 129 -3.18 -2.97 -1.37
N CYS A 130 -2.55 -2.46 -0.31
CA CYS A 130 -1.22 -2.85 0.11
C CYS A 130 -1.34 -3.61 1.45
N VAL A 131 -0.79 -4.80 1.52
CA VAL A 131 -0.71 -5.57 2.76
C VAL A 131 0.74 -5.60 3.25
N CYS A 132 0.91 -5.53 4.58
CA CYS A 132 2.22 -5.55 5.23
C CYS A 132 2.27 -6.75 6.19
N PRO A 133 2.43 -7.99 5.69
CA PRO A 133 2.18 -9.21 6.48
C PRO A 133 3.07 -9.33 7.71
N ARG A 134 4.36 -9.03 7.61
CA ARG A 134 5.32 -9.13 8.73
C ARG A 134 5.04 -8.05 9.79
N SER A 135 4.84 -6.80 9.37
CA SER A 135 4.44 -5.70 10.26
C SER A 135 3.14 -6.03 11.00
N ASN A 136 2.11 -6.49 10.28
CA ASN A 136 0.83 -6.86 10.89
C ASN A 136 0.96 -8.02 11.87
N ARG A 137 1.81 -9.01 11.57
CA ARG A 137 2.12 -10.10 12.50
C ARG A 137 2.83 -9.59 13.75
N PHE A 138 3.79 -8.69 13.58
CA PHE A 138 4.57 -8.15 14.69
C PHE A 138 3.74 -7.27 15.62
N ILE A 139 2.95 -6.32 15.07
CA ILE A 139 2.20 -5.34 15.91
C ILE A 139 0.90 -5.95 16.44
N HIS A 140 0.18 -6.72 15.62
CA HIS A 140 -1.19 -7.12 15.91
C HIS A 140 -1.37 -8.62 16.13
N ASP A 141 -0.31 -9.42 16.00
CA ASP A 141 -0.36 -10.89 16.03
C ASP A 141 -1.42 -11.48 15.08
N ARG A 142 -1.65 -10.81 13.94
CA ARG A 142 -2.64 -11.16 12.93
C ARG A 142 -2.05 -11.17 11.53
N LEU A 143 -2.64 -11.96 10.66
CA LEU A 143 -2.29 -12.03 9.25
C LEU A 143 -3.38 -11.38 8.39
N PRO A 144 -3.01 -10.58 7.35
CA PRO A 144 -3.98 -10.02 6.42
C PRO A 144 -4.72 -11.09 5.62
N ALA A 145 -5.95 -10.83 5.21
CA ALA A 145 -6.81 -11.81 4.54
C ALA A 145 -6.49 -11.94 3.03
N ILE A 146 -5.24 -12.23 2.67
CA ILE A 146 -4.74 -12.27 1.28
C ILE A 146 -5.61 -13.18 0.40
N ASP A 147 -5.90 -14.41 0.83
CA ASP A 147 -6.73 -15.34 0.07
C ASP A 147 -8.14 -14.79 -0.20
N THR A 148 -8.70 -14.04 0.76
CA THR A 148 -10.02 -13.44 0.58
C THR A 148 -9.96 -12.28 -0.40
N LEU A 149 -8.95 -11.43 -0.34
CA LEU A 149 -8.71 -10.34 -1.29
C LEU A 149 -8.60 -10.91 -2.71
N LEU A 150 -7.78 -11.92 -2.93
CA LEU A 150 -7.58 -12.57 -4.23
C LEU A 150 -8.90 -13.18 -4.76
N ARG A 151 -9.65 -13.93 -3.93
CA ARG A 151 -10.96 -14.48 -4.32
C ARG A 151 -11.98 -13.41 -4.68
N MET A 152 -11.88 -12.22 -4.14
CA MET A 152 -12.74 -11.08 -4.47
C MET A 152 -12.23 -10.26 -5.66
N GLY A 153 -11.20 -10.73 -6.36
CA GLY A 153 -10.62 -10.06 -7.53
C GLY A 153 -9.74 -8.85 -7.21
N ILE A 154 -9.47 -8.60 -5.92
CA ILE A 154 -8.50 -7.58 -5.52
C ILE A 154 -7.10 -8.19 -5.66
N LYS A 155 -6.22 -7.48 -6.36
CA LYS A 155 -4.81 -7.88 -6.53
C LYS A 155 -3.95 -7.04 -5.57
N PRO A 156 -3.71 -7.50 -4.33
CA PRO A 156 -2.94 -6.72 -3.38
C PRO A 156 -1.47 -6.61 -3.81
N CYS A 157 -0.80 -5.57 -3.36
CA CYS A 157 0.67 -5.51 -3.36
C CYS A 157 1.22 -5.72 -1.95
N LEU A 158 2.50 -6.07 -1.87
CA LEU A 158 3.24 -6.16 -0.62
C LEU A 158 3.86 -4.81 -0.27
N GLY A 159 3.93 -4.52 1.02
CA GLY A 159 4.68 -3.44 1.62
C GLY A 159 5.41 -3.93 2.87
N THR A 160 6.56 -3.38 3.16
CA THR A 160 7.35 -3.72 4.34
C THR A 160 6.90 -2.97 5.60
N ASP A 161 6.16 -1.88 5.40
CA ASP A 161 5.98 -0.86 6.43
C ASP A 161 7.34 -0.27 6.86
N SER A 162 7.45 0.33 8.03
CA SER A 162 8.68 0.95 8.53
C SER A 162 9.50 0.01 9.41
N LEU A 163 10.77 0.35 9.64
CA LEU A 163 11.62 -0.37 10.62
C LEU A 163 11.14 -0.23 12.07
N ALA A 164 10.12 0.59 12.36
CA ALA A 164 9.49 0.64 13.67
C ALA A 164 8.54 -0.56 13.90
N SER A 165 8.08 -1.19 12.83
CA SER A 165 7.13 -2.32 12.85
C SER A 165 7.64 -3.57 12.11
N ASN A 166 8.88 -3.53 11.60
CA ASN A 166 9.49 -4.61 10.86
C ASN A 166 11.01 -4.58 11.06
N ASP A 167 11.64 -5.74 11.07
CA ASP A 167 13.10 -5.89 11.23
C ASP A 167 13.86 -5.79 9.90
N SER A 168 13.15 -5.73 8.77
CA SER A 168 13.75 -5.66 7.43
C SER A 168 12.85 -4.87 6.47
N LEU A 169 13.47 -4.14 5.54
CA LEU A 169 12.81 -3.51 4.38
C LEU A 169 13.03 -4.30 3.09
N ASN A 170 13.49 -5.54 3.19
CA ASN A 170 13.73 -6.41 2.05
C ASN A 170 12.42 -7.06 1.59
N MET A 171 12.02 -6.80 0.35
CA MET A 171 10.79 -7.35 -0.23
C MET A 171 10.83 -8.89 -0.40
N PHE A 172 12.01 -9.49 -0.48
CA PHE A 172 12.13 -10.94 -0.50
C PHE A 172 11.69 -11.57 0.83
N ASP A 173 11.97 -10.90 1.97
CA ASP A 173 11.53 -11.38 3.28
C ASP A 173 10.00 -11.33 3.41
N GLU A 174 9.34 -10.34 2.79
CA GLU A 174 7.87 -10.30 2.72
C GLU A 174 7.32 -11.42 1.83
N MET A 175 7.96 -11.70 0.67
CA MET A 175 7.53 -12.78 -0.22
C MET A 175 7.68 -14.14 0.47
N GLU A 176 8.81 -14.40 1.11
CA GLU A 176 9.06 -15.63 1.86
C GLU A 176 8.05 -15.81 2.99
N PHE A 177 7.77 -14.74 3.73
CA PHE A 177 6.76 -14.75 4.80
C PHE A 177 5.39 -15.13 4.26
N VAL A 178 4.96 -14.54 3.13
CA VAL A 178 3.69 -14.89 2.49
C VAL A 178 3.70 -16.35 2.03
N ALA A 179 4.76 -16.82 1.36
CA ALA A 179 4.87 -18.20 0.89
C ALA A 179 4.74 -19.24 2.02
N ARG A 180 5.30 -18.92 3.19
CA ARG A 180 5.22 -19.80 4.37
C ARG A 180 3.83 -19.82 5.02
N HIS A 181 3.13 -18.69 5.05
CA HIS A 181 1.87 -18.55 5.80
C HIS A 181 0.61 -18.72 4.93
N TYR A 182 0.73 -18.64 3.61
CA TYR A 182 -0.38 -18.74 2.65
C TYR A 182 -0.09 -19.78 1.58
N GLN A 183 0.00 -21.04 2.02
CA GLN A 183 0.38 -22.19 1.17
C GLN A 183 -0.54 -22.39 -0.06
N GLY A 184 -1.75 -21.83 -0.05
CA GLY A 184 -2.66 -21.85 -1.18
C GLY A 184 -2.42 -20.75 -2.22
N THR A 185 -1.51 -19.81 -1.96
CA THR A 185 -1.22 -18.70 -2.89
C THR A 185 -0.09 -19.12 -3.85
N PRO A 186 -0.33 -19.18 -5.17
CA PRO A 186 0.70 -19.56 -6.12
C PRO A 186 1.93 -18.63 -6.07
N PRO A 187 3.15 -19.15 -6.22
CA PRO A 187 4.37 -18.33 -6.19
C PRO A 187 4.36 -17.16 -7.20
N GLY A 188 3.75 -17.35 -8.37
CA GLY A 188 3.59 -16.29 -9.37
C GLY A 188 2.73 -15.13 -8.88
N GLU A 189 1.67 -15.38 -8.09
CA GLU A 189 0.85 -14.32 -7.47
C GLU A 189 1.66 -13.59 -6.39
N ILE A 190 2.43 -14.29 -5.58
CA ILE A 190 3.30 -13.68 -4.55
C ILE A 190 4.34 -12.77 -5.22
N LEU A 191 4.98 -13.23 -6.29
CA LEU A 191 5.91 -12.41 -7.06
C LEU A 191 5.22 -11.19 -7.68
N ALA A 192 4.00 -11.37 -8.21
CA ALA A 192 3.21 -10.25 -8.74
C ALA A 192 2.86 -9.22 -7.67
N MET A 193 2.57 -9.65 -6.43
CA MET A 193 2.33 -8.74 -5.30
C MET A 193 3.55 -7.89 -4.97
N ALA A 194 4.75 -8.44 -5.08
CA ALA A 194 6.01 -7.73 -4.82
C ALA A 194 6.52 -6.90 -6.02
N THR A 195 5.90 -6.99 -7.18
CA THR A 195 6.39 -6.37 -8.43
C THR A 195 5.30 -5.58 -9.15
N ILE A 196 4.59 -6.18 -10.10
CA ILE A 196 3.65 -5.47 -10.97
C ILE A 196 2.45 -4.90 -10.22
N ASN A 197 1.97 -5.54 -9.15
CA ASN A 197 0.86 -5.01 -8.35
C ASN A 197 1.30 -3.77 -7.57
N GLY A 198 2.54 -3.75 -7.04
CA GLY A 198 3.15 -2.57 -6.43
C GLY A 198 3.29 -1.42 -7.44
N ALA A 199 3.79 -1.71 -8.64
CA ALA A 199 3.89 -0.72 -9.70
C ALA A 199 2.51 -0.11 -10.04
N ARG A 200 1.47 -0.94 -10.19
CA ARG A 200 0.08 -0.48 -10.41
C ARG A 200 -0.44 0.36 -9.23
N ALA A 201 -0.12 -0.04 -8.00
CA ALA A 201 -0.53 0.70 -6.82
C ALA A 201 0.05 2.12 -6.80
N LEU A 202 1.27 2.27 -7.29
CA LEU A 202 1.97 3.55 -7.38
C LEU A 202 1.71 4.31 -8.68
N GLY A 203 0.96 3.76 -9.63
CA GLY A 203 0.73 4.34 -10.96
C GLY A 203 2.00 4.37 -11.83
N MET A 204 2.85 3.35 -11.68
CA MET A 204 4.14 3.20 -12.36
C MET A 204 4.20 1.98 -13.28
N GLU A 205 3.09 1.32 -13.54
CA GLU A 205 3.02 0.08 -14.32
C GLU A 205 3.51 0.20 -15.76
N GLU A 206 3.45 1.39 -16.34
CA GLU A 206 4.00 1.65 -17.68
C GLU A 206 5.53 1.75 -17.68
N HIS A 207 6.14 1.90 -16.50
CA HIS A 207 7.56 2.14 -16.35
C HIS A 207 8.31 1.01 -15.63
N SER A 208 7.66 0.31 -14.73
CA SER A 208 8.29 -0.69 -13.85
C SER A 208 7.35 -1.84 -13.47
N GLY A 209 7.84 -2.78 -12.68
CA GLY A 209 7.07 -3.92 -12.16
C GLY A 209 7.06 -5.14 -13.08
N ALA A 210 7.55 -5.03 -14.31
CA ALA A 210 7.75 -6.16 -15.21
C ALA A 210 8.87 -5.84 -16.23
N LEU A 211 9.52 -6.88 -16.71
CA LEU A 211 10.47 -6.78 -17.83
C LEU A 211 9.67 -6.74 -19.14
N TYR A 212 9.59 -5.57 -19.75
CA TYR A 212 8.87 -5.37 -20.98
C TYR A 212 9.58 -4.31 -21.85
N PRO A 213 9.61 -4.44 -23.18
CA PRO A 213 10.18 -3.43 -24.06
C PRO A 213 9.59 -2.04 -23.79
N GLY A 214 10.45 -1.02 -23.71
CA GLY A 214 10.06 0.36 -23.42
C GLY A 214 9.97 0.73 -21.94
N ARG A 215 10.04 -0.23 -21.01
CA ARG A 215 10.11 0.04 -19.58
C ARG A 215 11.53 0.34 -19.10
N LEU A 216 11.64 0.90 -17.91
CA LEU A 216 12.95 1.18 -17.30
C LEU A 216 13.75 -0.11 -17.10
N ALA A 217 15.04 -0.03 -17.38
CA ALA A 217 15.98 -1.11 -17.09
C ALA A 217 16.34 -1.17 -15.59
N HIS A 218 15.32 -1.22 -14.74
CA HIS A 218 15.44 -1.44 -13.29
C HIS A 218 15.02 -2.87 -13.00
N TRP A 219 15.97 -3.73 -12.71
CA TRP A 219 15.73 -5.14 -12.46
C TRP A 219 16.64 -5.70 -11.39
N VAL A 220 16.22 -6.81 -10.84
CA VAL A 220 16.98 -7.61 -9.88
C VAL A 220 17.26 -8.94 -10.51
N TYR A 221 18.49 -9.41 -10.39
CA TYR A 221 18.90 -10.75 -10.79
C TYR A 221 19.10 -11.61 -9.54
N ALA A 222 18.34 -12.68 -9.44
CA ALA A 222 18.50 -13.73 -8.45
C ALA A 222 19.10 -14.97 -9.15
N PRO A 223 20.29 -15.45 -8.75
CA PRO A 223 20.96 -16.59 -9.39
C PRO A 223 20.30 -17.91 -8.97
N VAL A 224 19.16 -18.23 -9.58
CA VAL A 224 18.37 -19.43 -9.32
C VAL A 224 18.30 -20.25 -10.60
N SER A 225 18.46 -21.56 -10.48
CA SER A 225 18.18 -22.53 -11.55
C SER A 225 17.10 -23.51 -11.10
N ALA A 226 16.23 -23.91 -12.02
CA ALA A 226 15.15 -24.85 -11.75
C ALA A 226 14.80 -25.66 -12.99
N GLY A 227 14.14 -26.79 -12.82
CA GLY A 227 13.72 -27.67 -13.92
C GLY A 227 12.51 -27.14 -14.70
N ASN A 228 11.70 -26.24 -14.08
CA ASN A 228 10.53 -25.67 -14.71
C ASN A 228 10.19 -24.29 -14.07
N THR A 229 9.23 -23.58 -14.67
CA THR A 229 8.83 -22.23 -14.24
C THR A 229 8.22 -22.19 -12.83
N GLU A 230 7.43 -23.16 -12.45
CA GLU A 230 6.78 -23.21 -11.13
C GLU A 230 7.82 -23.37 -10.01
N GLU A 231 8.74 -24.30 -10.19
CA GLU A 231 9.88 -24.47 -9.28
C GLU A 231 10.74 -23.21 -9.21
N LEU A 232 11.02 -22.59 -10.37
CA LEU A 232 11.78 -21.33 -10.42
C LEU A 232 11.12 -20.23 -9.59
N LEU A 233 9.82 -20.01 -9.78
CA LEU A 233 9.06 -19.03 -9.03
C LEU A 233 9.03 -19.36 -7.54
N GLY A 234 8.84 -20.63 -7.19
CA GLY A 234 8.89 -21.11 -5.81
C GLY A 234 10.22 -20.75 -5.14
N ARG A 235 11.33 -21.06 -5.77
CA ARG A 235 12.68 -20.76 -5.26
C ARG A 235 12.93 -19.25 -5.13
N ILE A 236 12.44 -18.45 -6.07
CA ILE A 236 12.55 -16.99 -6.00
C ILE A 236 11.77 -16.44 -4.79
N VAL A 237 10.52 -16.84 -4.57
CA VAL A 237 9.72 -16.32 -3.47
C VAL A 237 10.15 -16.82 -2.10
N HIS A 238 10.80 -17.99 -2.03
CA HIS A 238 11.41 -18.50 -0.81
C HIS A 238 12.82 -17.97 -0.53
N GLY A 239 13.37 -17.17 -1.44
CA GLY A 239 14.70 -16.60 -1.25
C GLY A 239 15.84 -17.62 -1.36
N ASP A 240 15.64 -18.70 -2.13
CA ASP A 240 16.62 -19.79 -2.29
C ASP A 240 17.80 -19.40 -3.18
N PHE A 241 18.50 -18.33 -2.80
CA PHE A 241 19.69 -17.81 -3.50
C PHE A 241 20.62 -17.09 -2.53
N ASN A 242 21.92 -17.14 -2.83
CA ASN A 242 22.95 -16.62 -1.93
C ASN A 242 23.24 -15.11 -2.15
N GLU A 243 23.01 -14.58 -3.34
CA GLU A 243 23.36 -13.21 -3.69
C GLU A 243 22.38 -12.63 -4.70
N ILE A 244 22.03 -11.37 -4.51
CA ILE A 244 21.16 -10.61 -5.42
C ILE A 244 21.99 -9.53 -6.10
N LYS A 245 21.84 -9.38 -7.44
CA LYS A 245 22.41 -8.27 -8.19
C LYS A 245 21.29 -7.36 -8.67
N SER A 246 21.38 -6.08 -8.35
CA SER A 246 20.44 -5.08 -8.89
C SER A 246 21.10 -4.28 -10.02
N CYS A 247 20.33 -3.99 -11.05
CA CYS A 247 20.72 -3.07 -12.11
C CYS A 247 19.76 -1.88 -12.13
N ARG A 248 20.34 -0.68 -12.08
CA ARG A 248 19.64 0.57 -12.37
C ARG A 248 20.43 1.28 -13.46
N LYS A 249 20.01 1.16 -14.72
CA LYS A 249 20.54 2.01 -15.78
C LYS A 249 19.67 3.24 -15.90
N ASN A 250 20.22 4.41 -15.61
CA ASN A 250 19.64 5.64 -16.09
C ASN A 250 19.73 5.60 -17.63
N VAL A 251 18.60 5.41 -18.29
CA VAL A 251 18.55 5.55 -19.75
C VAL A 251 18.82 7.04 -20.04
N PRO A 252 19.87 7.41 -20.79
CA PRO A 252 20.05 8.78 -21.19
C PRO A 252 18.84 9.24 -22.02
N ASN A 253 18.43 10.49 -21.85
CA ASN A 253 17.29 11.13 -22.54
C ASN A 253 17.52 11.28 -24.06
N HIS A 254 18.00 10.27 -24.76
CA HIS A 254 18.22 10.29 -26.21
C HIS A 254 17.53 9.09 -26.86
N ILE A 255 16.20 9.06 -26.83
CA ILE A 255 15.39 8.47 -27.90
C ILE A 255 14.07 9.28 -27.91
N ALA A 256 14.14 10.48 -28.45
CA ALA A 256 13.00 11.20 -28.99
C ALA A 256 13.45 11.70 -30.35
N SER A 257 13.18 10.92 -31.36
CA SER A 257 13.09 11.35 -32.76
C SER A 257 12.04 10.49 -33.43
#